data_694421f25cede0ea555b98441725b7e6
#
_entry.id   694421f25cede0ea555b98441725b7e6
#
_cell.length_a   1.000
_cell.length_b   1.000
_cell.length_c   1.000
_cell.angle_alpha   90.00
_cell.angle_beta   90.00
_cell.angle_gamma   90.00
#
_symmetry.space_group_name_H-M   'P 1'
#
loop_
_entity.id
_entity.type
_entity.pdbx_description
1 polymer ?
#
loop_
_entity_poly.entity_id
_entity_poly.type
_entity_poly.pdbx_seq_one_letter_code
_entity_poly.pdbx_strand_id
1 'polypeptide(L)'
;SIIFFYSCSNDAVKPRIAIAGLAIESSTFSPAFTNEQDFKSRVGEDVFSYYPFLQKDSINRARANWIPTLRGHALPGGIVTREAYEALVQKTLKMLEENLPYDGLFFDIHGAMSVVGLDDPEGDFIKRIRSVIGYNTLISTSMDLHGNVSYDLTKETDLITCYRMAPHEDAIESKKRAVENLLERLENG
;
A
#
# COMPACT_ATOMS: atom_id res chain seq x y z
N SER A 1 -54.37 17.02 3.50
CA SER A 1 -53.06 17.20 2.85
C SER A 1 -52.06 16.28 3.50
N ILE A 2 -51.59 15.25 2.78
CA ILE A 2 -50.55 14.32 3.23
C ILE A 2 -49.26 14.88 2.69
N ILE A 3 -48.33 15.30 3.57
CA ILE A 3 -47.00 15.76 3.23
C ILE A 3 -46.10 14.51 3.18
N PHE A 4 -45.68 14.12 2.00
CA PHE A 4 -44.63 13.12 1.80
C PHE A 4 -43.28 13.76 2.04
N PHE A 5 -42.61 13.40 3.13
CA PHE A 5 -41.16 13.66 3.29
C PHE A 5 -40.40 12.66 2.44
N TYR A 6 -39.89 13.12 1.31
CA TYR A 6 -38.83 12.42 0.58
C TYR A 6 -37.54 12.57 1.39
N SER A 7 -37.19 11.51 2.11
CA SER A 7 -35.82 11.37 2.64
C SER A 7 -34.91 11.05 1.44
N CYS A 8 -34.25 12.06 0.89
CA CYS A 8 -33.08 11.81 0.05
C CYS A 8 -31.98 11.28 0.96
N SER A 9 -31.82 9.96 1.01
CA SER A 9 -30.56 9.36 1.44
C SER A 9 -29.54 9.72 0.38
N ASN A 10 -28.73 10.75 0.65
CA ASN A 10 -27.52 11.01 -0.09
C ASN A 10 -26.53 9.89 0.31
N ASP A 11 -26.67 8.72 -0.31
CA ASP A 11 -25.63 7.69 -0.21
C ASP A 11 -24.40 8.25 -0.94
N ALA A 12 -23.53 8.93 -0.18
CA ALA A 12 -22.28 9.43 -0.68
C ALA A 12 -21.52 8.25 -1.32
N VAL A 13 -21.09 8.43 -2.56
CA VAL A 13 -20.34 7.41 -3.29
C VAL A 13 -19.04 7.14 -2.52
N LYS A 14 -18.88 5.89 -2.05
CA LYS A 14 -17.68 5.51 -1.30
C LYS A 14 -16.44 5.59 -2.20
N PRO A 15 -15.33 6.14 -1.69
CA PRO A 15 -14.09 6.21 -2.45
C PRO A 15 -13.57 4.82 -2.84
N ARG A 16 -12.97 4.73 -4.00
CA ARG A 16 -12.32 3.53 -4.53
C ARG A 16 -10.85 3.53 -4.14
N ILE A 17 -10.44 2.63 -3.25
CA ILE A 17 -9.09 2.60 -2.69
C ILE A 17 -8.40 1.29 -3.02
N ALA A 18 -7.27 1.39 -3.75
CA ALA A 18 -6.40 0.26 -3.98
C ALA A 18 -5.51 -0.04 -2.77
N ILE A 19 -5.06 -1.29 -2.65
CA ILE A 19 -4.01 -1.71 -1.71
C ILE A 19 -2.92 -2.38 -2.51
N ALA A 20 -1.67 -1.92 -2.35
CA ALA A 20 -0.49 -2.52 -2.97
C ALA A 20 0.74 -2.38 -2.07
N GLY A 21 1.76 -3.21 -2.29
CA GLY A 21 3.04 -3.01 -1.62
C GLY A 21 3.91 -4.26 -1.58
N LEU A 22 5.21 -4.02 -1.43
CA LEU A 22 6.23 -5.03 -1.19
C LEU A 22 7.03 -4.64 0.05
N ALA A 23 7.21 -5.55 0.97
CA ALA A 23 7.95 -5.28 2.18
C ALA A 23 9.03 -6.33 2.43
N ILE A 24 10.24 -5.85 2.58
CA ILE A 24 11.40 -6.60 3.05
C ILE A 24 12.42 -5.63 3.65
N GLU A 25 13.09 -6.06 4.70
CA GLU A 25 14.34 -5.46 5.15
C GLU A 25 15.50 -6.25 4.56
N SER A 26 16.17 -5.68 3.57
CA SER A 26 17.28 -6.31 2.88
C SER A 26 18.61 -6.02 3.56
N SER A 27 19.48 -7.04 3.63
CA SER A 27 20.88 -6.88 4.02
C SER A 27 21.79 -7.15 2.84
N THR A 28 22.57 -6.14 2.44
CA THR A 28 23.58 -6.26 1.38
C THR A 28 24.81 -7.07 1.84
N PHE A 29 24.93 -7.35 3.13
CA PHE A 29 25.99 -8.20 3.70
C PHE A 29 25.63 -9.69 3.68
N SER A 30 24.37 -10.03 3.41
CA SER A 30 23.94 -11.41 3.27
C SER A 30 24.46 -11.99 1.93
N PRO A 31 25.04 -13.21 1.91
CA PRO A 31 25.41 -13.86 0.67
C PRO A 31 24.20 -14.48 -0.08
N ALA A 32 23.02 -14.53 0.57
CA ALA A 32 21.79 -15.04 -0.02
C ALA A 32 21.09 -13.98 -0.86
N PHE A 33 20.27 -14.41 -1.79
CA PHE A 33 19.34 -13.57 -2.54
C PHE A 33 17.90 -13.86 -2.11
N THR A 34 17.04 -12.85 -2.23
CA THR A 34 15.60 -12.98 -2.04
C THR A 34 14.93 -13.08 -3.40
N ASN A 35 14.15 -14.14 -3.61
CA ASN A 35 13.44 -14.42 -4.85
C ASN A 35 11.94 -14.15 -4.73
N GLU A 36 11.19 -14.24 -5.82
CA GLU A 36 9.75 -13.96 -5.86
C GLU A 36 8.94 -14.75 -4.82
N GLN A 37 9.20 -16.07 -4.70
CA GLN A 37 8.49 -16.95 -3.77
C GLN A 37 8.71 -16.57 -2.29
N ASP A 38 9.82 -15.92 -1.96
CA ASP A 38 10.15 -15.55 -0.58
C ASP A 38 9.22 -14.43 -0.06
N PHE A 39 8.64 -13.64 -0.95
CA PHE A 39 7.68 -12.59 -0.60
C PHE A 39 6.31 -13.12 -0.14
N LYS A 40 6.00 -14.39 -0.33
CA LYS A 40 4.72 -14.99 0.08
C LYS A 40 3.54 -14.08 -0.28
N SER A 41 3.55 -13.55 -1.50
CA SER A 41 2.60 -12.52 -1.94
C SER A 41 1.16 -13.03 -1.89
N ARG A 42 0.25 -12.17 -1.46
CA ARG A 42 -1.20 -12.36 -1.48
C ARG A 42 -1.81 -11.40 -2.49
N VAL A 43 -2.92 -11.79 -3.07
CA VAL A 43 -3.63 -11.02 -4.11
C VAL A 43 -5.13 -10.99 -3.80
N GLY A 44 -5.81 -9.94 -4.25
CA GLY A 44 -7.25 -9.81 -4.06
C GLY A 44 -7.65 -9.87 -2.58
N GLU A 45 -8.76 -10.51 -2.27
CA GLU A 45 -9.31 -10.59 -0.91
C GLU A 45 -8.33 -11.13 0.15
N ASP A 46 -7.38 -11.99 -0.24
CA ASP A 46 -6.39 -12.55 0.69
C ASP A 46 -5.46 -11.48 1.28
N VAL A 47 -5.31 -10.33 0.61
CA VAL A 47 -4.53 -9.19 1.10
C VAL A 47 -5.05 -8.66 2.45
N PHE A 48 -6.37 -8.72 2.67
CA PHE A 48 -6.95 -8.23 3.93
C PHE A 48 -6.51 -9.00 5.17
N SER A 49 -5.99 -10.20 5.00
CA SER A 49 -5.45 -10.98 6.11
C SER A 49 -4.23 -10.32 6.80
N TYR A 50 -3.57 -9.37 6.14
CA TYR A 50 -2.53 -8.54 6.73
C TYR A 50 -3.06 -7.42 7.65
N TYR A 51 -4.37 -7.10 7.56
CA TYR A 51 -4.95 -5.90 8.16
C TYR A 51 -6.16 -6.21 9.03
N PRO A 52 -5.98 -6.46 10.35
CA PRO A 52 -7.10 -6.70 11.28
C PRO A 52 -8.15 -5.59 11.25
N PHE A 53 -7.73 -4.35 11.02
CA PHE A 53 -8.59 -3.16 10.95
C PHE A 53 -9.35 -3.00 9.61
N LEU A 54 -9.12 -3.89 8.62
CA LEU A 54 -9.85 -3.98 7.35
C LEU A 54 -10.61 -5.30 7.19
N GLN A 55 -10.86 -6.02 8.28
CA GLN A 55 -11.71 -7.21 8.22
C GLN A 55 -13.14 -6.83 7.88
N LYS A 56 -13.92 -7.80 7.39
CA LYS A 56 -15.22 -7.60 6.75
C LYS A 56 -16.18 -6.71 7.56
N ASP A 57 -16.18 -6.84 8.89
CA ASP A 57 -17.09 -6.13 9.78
C ASP A 57 -16.44 -4.88 10.43
N SER A 58 -15.26 -4.47 9.99
CA SER A 58 -14.58 -3.30 10.56
C SER A 58 -15.14 -1.98 10.00
N ILE A 59 -15.08 -0.94 10.82
CA ILE A 59 -15.51 0.41 10.44
C ILE A 59 -14.73 0.90 9.22
N ASN A 60 -13.42 0.70 9.18
CA ASN A 60 -12.58 1.16 8.07
C ASN A 60 -12.91 0.42 6.76
N ARG A 61 -13.27 -0.89 6.84
CA ARG A 61 -13.72 -1.63 5.66
C ARG A 61 -15.00 -1.05 5.07
N ALA A 62 -15.91 -0.60 5.91
CA ALA A 62 -17.20 -0.07 5.49
C ALA A 62 -17.13 1.32 4.82
N ARG A 63 -16.03 2.08 5.02
CA ARG A 63 -15.87 3.47 4.56
C ARG A 63 -15.49 3.60 3.07
N ALA A 64 -14.99 2.53 2.44
CA ALA A 64 -14.52 2.58 1.06
C ALA A 64 -14.86 1.32 0.26
N ASN A 65 -14.78 1.43 -1.06
CA ASN A 65 -14.73 0.32 -1.99
C ASN A 65 -13.25 -0.08 -2.17
N TRP A 66 -12.83 -1.06 -1.40
CA TRP A 66 -11.45 -1.53 -1.38
C TRP A 66 -11.15 -2.47 -2.55
N ILE A 67 -10.05 -2.21 -3.23
CA ILE A 67 -9.59 -2.96 -4.40
C ILE A 67 -8.15 -3.42 -4.13
N PRO A 68 -7.98 -4.49 -3.32
CA PRO A 68 -6.66 -5.01 -3.02
C PRO A 68 -6.05 -5.67 -4.27
N THR A 69 -4.83 -5.32 -4.59
CA THR A 69 -4.09 -5.88 -5.71
C THR A 69 -3.10 -6.94 -5.24
N LEU A 70 -1.84 -6.59 -5.06
CA LEU A 70 -0.81 -7.47 -4.57
C LEU A 70 -0.11 -6.86 -3.34
N ARG A 71 0.02 -7.66 -2.28
CA ARG A 71 0.86 -7.35 -1.13
C ARG A 71 1.82 -8.52 -0.88
N GLY A 72 3.12 -8.26 -1.04
CA GLY A 72 4.19 -9.21 -0.76
C GLY A 72 4.93 -8.85 0.53
N HIS A 73 5.31 -9.87 1.30
CA HIS A 73 6.15 -9.72 2.49
C HIS A 73 7.15 -10.84 2.58
N ALA A 74 8.44 -10.50 2.53
CA ALA A 74 9.53 -11.41 2.80
C ALA A 74 10.11 -11.15 4.19
N LEU A 75 10.65 -12.19 4.82
CA LEU A 75 11.42 -12.04 6.06
C LEU A 75 12.70 -11.24 5.77
N PRO A 76 13.28 -10.57 6.78
CA PRO A 76 14.59 -9.94 6.64
C PRO A 76 15.60 -10.91 6.02
N GLY A 77 16.27 -10.48 4.96
CA GLY A 77 17.10 -11.37 4.16
C GLY A 77 18.09 -10.66 3.25
N GLY A 78 18.59 -11.37 2.25
CA GLY A 78 19.51 -10.82 1.28
C GLY A 78 18.84 -9.89 0.27
N ILE A 79 19.67 -9.30 -0.58
CA ILE A 79 19.24 -8.42 -1.66
C ILE A 79 18.25 -9.14 -2.59
N VAL A 80 17.21 -8.46 -3.02
CA VAL A 80 16.19 -8.99 -3.94
C VAL A 80 16.77 -9.12 -5.34
N THR A 81 16.53 -10.24 -6.00
CA THR A 81 16.92 -10.39 -7.40
C THR A 81 16.15 -9.40 -8.29
N ARG A 82 16.77 -8.93 -9.36
CA ARG A 82 16.10 -8.01 -10.29
C ARG A 82 14.85 -8.66 -10.91
N GLU A 83 14.95 -9.93 -11.24
CA GLU A 83 13.86 -10.71 -11.82
C GLU A 83 12.66 -10.81 -10.88
N ALA A 84 12.89 -11.07 -9.59
CA ALA A 84 11.84 -11.13 -8.57
C ALA A 84 11.12 -9.79 -8.42
N TYR A 85 11.90 -8.71 -8.33
CA TYR A 85 11.35 -7.35 -8.25
C TYR A 85 10.48 -7.02 -9.46
N GLU A 86 11.00 -7.21 -10.67
CA GLU A 86 10.27 -6.90 -11.90
C GLU A 86 8.98 -7.74 -12.03
N ALA A 87 9.03 -9.04 -11.71
CA ALA A 87 7.86 -9.90 -11.76
C ALA A 87 6.75 -9.41 -10.81
N LEU A 88 7.08 -9.10 -9.56
CA LEU A 88 6.13 -8.63 -8.56
C LEU A 88 5.57 -7.24 -8.90
N VAL A 89 6.42 -6.32 -9.34
CA VAL A 89 6.02 -4.97 -9.77
C VAL A 89 5.08 -5.06 -10.97
N GLN A 90 5.46 -5.76 -12.03
CA GLN A 90 4.62 -5.91 -13.24
C GLN A 90 3.26 -6.52 -12.92
N LYS A 91 3.21 -7.55 -12.06
CA LYS A 91 1.95 -8.14 -11.61
C LYS A 91 1.08 -7.13 -10.87
N THR A 92 1.67 -6.31 -9.99
CA THR A 92 0.95 -5.26 -9.27
C THR A 92 0.40 -4.21 -10.21
N LEU A 93 1.22 -3.69 -11.14
CA LEU A 93 0.82 -2.66 -12.11
C LEU A 93 -0.32 -3.15 -13.00
N LYS A 94 -0.24 -4.38 -13.50
CA LYS A 94 -1.32 -4.98 -14.29
C LYS A 94 -2.64 -5.03 -13.51
N MET A 95 -2.61 -5.47 -12.25
CA MET A 95 -3.82 -5.52 -11.42
C MET A 95 -4.38 -4.13 -11.13
N LEU A 96 -3.52 -3.11 -10.97
CA LEU A 96 -3.95 -1.72 -10.84
C LEU A 96 -4.61 -1.21 -12.13
N GLU A 97 -4.01 -1.46 -13.30
CA GLU A 97 -4.53 -1.03 -14.60
C GLU A 97 -5.92 -1.61 -14.90
N GLU A 98 -6.15 -2.88 -14.55
CA GLU A 98 -7.41 -3.59 -14.78
C GLU A 98 -8.60 -3.04 -13.97
N ASN A 99 -8.35 -2.23 -12.94
CA ASN A 99 -9.39 -1.79 -12.00
C ASN A 99 -9.51 -0.26 -11.86
N LEU A 100 -8.94 0.51 -12.75
CA LEU A 100 -9.04 1.98 -12.76
C LEU A 100 -10.52 2.46 -12.84
N PRO A 101 -10.84 3.68 -12.39
CA PRO A 101 -9.98 4.62 -11.67
C PRO A 101 -9.98 4.40 -10.15
N TYR A 102 -9.05 5.07 -9.46
CA TYR A 102 -8.96 5.09 -7.99
C TYR A 102 -9.01 6.51 -7.45
N ASP A 103 -9.63 6.67 -6.27
CA ASP A 103 -9.56 7.89 -5.47
C ASP A 103 -8.34 7.87 -4.54
N GLY A 104 -7.96 6.67 -4.06
CA GLY A 104 -6.82 6.48 -3.18
C GLY A 104 -6.06 5.19 -3.39
N LEU A 105 -4.82 5.16 -2.89
CA LEU A 105 -3.98 3.97 -2.78
C LEU A 105 -3.37 3.91 -1.38
N PHE A 106 -3.54 2.78 -0.70
CA PHE A 106 -2.73 2.43 0.47
C PHE A 106 -1.51 1.63 0.00
N PHE A 107 -0.32 2.26 0.12
CA PHE A 107 0.96 1.69 -0.29
C PHE A 107 1.73 1.20 0.94
N ASP A 108 1.70 -0.11 1.20
CA ASP A 108 2.29 -0.73 2.39
C ASP A 108 3.65 -1.35 2.05
N ILE A 109 4.74 -0.69 2.47
CA ILE A 109 6.12 -1.08 2.21
C ILE A 109 6.90 -1.28 3.51
N HIS A 110 8.14 -1.74 3.41
CA HIS A 110 9.10 -1.66 4.50
C HIS A 110 9.93 -0.36 4.43
N GLY A 111 10.40 -0.01 3.25
CA GLY A 111 11.26 1.14 3.02
C GLY A 111 12.76 0.83 3.09
N ALA A 112 13.12 -0.45 3.20
CA ALA A 112 14.52 -0.89 3.28
C ALA A 112 14.82 -2.05 2.31
N MET A 113 14.11 -2.07 1.18
CA MET A 113 14.37 -3.04 0.12
C MET A 113 15.63 -2.65 -0.66
N SER A 114 16.49 -3.63 -0.90
CA SER A 114 17.60 -3.51 -1.85
C SER A 114 17.37 -4.49 -3.00
N VAL A 115 17.56 -4.02 -4.22
CA VAL A 115 17.38 -4.81 -5.44
C VAL A 115 18.65 -4.77 -6.28
N VAL A 116 19.04 -5.89 -6.86
CA VAL A 116 20.23 -5.96 -7.72
C VAL A 116 20.13 -4.94 -8.85
N GLY A 117 21.10 -4.00 -8.91
CA GLY A 117 21.19 -2.99 -9.96
C GLY A 117 20.08 -1.93 -9.92
N LEU A 118 19.51 -1.65 -8.75
CA LEU A 118 18.52 -0.60 -8.56
C LEU A 118 18.79 0.13 -7.23
N ASP A 119 19.03 1.43 -7.29
CA ASP A 119 19.44 2.23 -6.14
C ASP A 119 18.26 2.58 -5.20
N ASP A 120 17.05 2.80 -5.75
CA ASP A 120 15.85 3.19 -5.01
C ASP A 120 14.63 2.36 -5.45
N PRO A 121 14.49 1.13 -4.94
CA PRO A 121 13.40 0.24 -5.36
C PRO A 121 12.00 0.75 -5.01
N GLU A 122 11.82 1.33 -3.84
CA GLU A 122 10.53 1.87 -3.42
C GLU A 122 10.16 3.12 -4.21
N GLY A 123 11.13 3.99 -4.50
CA GLY A 123 10.94 5.16 -5.37
C GLY A 123 10.64 4.78 -6.82
N ASP A 124 11.33 3.77 -7.37
CA ASP A 124 11.02 3.22 -8.70
C ASP A 124 9.60 2.63 -8.74
N PHE A 125 9.24 1.85 -7.73
CA PHE A 125 7.93 1.21 -7.67
C PHE A 125 6.79 2.23 -7.61
N ILE A 126 6.88 3.24 -6.73
CA ILE A 126 5.82 4.24 -6.62
C ILE A 126 5.69 5.11 -7.88
N LYS A 127 6.79 5.43 -8.57
CA LYS A 127 6.77 6.13 -9.86
C LYS A 127 6.02 5.33 -10.93
N ARG A 128 6.29 4.02 -11.01
CA ARG A 128 5.58 3.14 -11.94
C ARG A 128 4.09 3.05 -11.58
N ILE A 129 3.75 2.99 -10.30
CA ILE A 129 2.36 3.05 -9.85
C ILE A 129 1.72 4.37 -10.29
N ARG A 130 2.37 5.52 -10.06
CA ARG A 130 1.88 6.83 -10.54
C ARG A 130 1.61 6.87 -12.04
N SER A 131 2.46 6.23 -12.82
CA SER A 131 2.28 6.16 -14.28
C SER A 131 0.99 5.44 -14.69
N VAL A 132 0.48 4.54 -13.84
CA VAL A 132 -0.77 3.80 -14.06
C VAL A 132 -1.97 4.53 -13.49
N ILE A 133 -1.91 4.94 -12.21
CA ILE A 133 -3.08 5.48 -11.49
C ILE A 133 -3.24 7.00 -11.60
N GLY A 134 -2.20 7.71 -12.06
CA GLY A 134 -2.19 9.17 -12.21
C GLY A 134 -1.98 9.92 -10.89
N TYR A 135 -1.93 11.25 -11.00
CA TYR A 135 -1.63 12.16 -9.86
C TYR A 135 -2.87 12.65 -9.11
N ASN A 136 -4.07 12.38 -9.60
CA ASN A 136 -5.32 12.70 -8.90
C ASN A 136 -5.66 11.69 -7.79
N THR A 137 -5.04 10.51 -7.81
CA THR A 137 -5.20 9.48 -6.78
C THR A 137 -4.34 9.83 -5.57
N LEU A 138 -4.92 9.94 -4.37
CA LEU A 138 -4.16 10.15 -3.13
C LEU A 138 -3.42 8.87 -2.72
N ILE A 139 -2.13 8.98 -2.41
CA ILE A 139 -1.31 7.84 -1.94
C ILE A 139 -0.93 8.03 -0.48
N SER A 140 -1.33 7.08 0.36
CA SER A 140 -0.88 6.97 1.75
C SER A 140 0.03 5.77 1.92
N THR A 141 1.26 6.05 2.35
CA THR A 141 2.31 5.05 2.55
C THR A 141 2.48 4.73 4.03
N SER A 142 2.59 3.44 4.35
CA SER A 142 3.03 2.95 5.66
C SER A 142 4.36 2.22 5.52
N MET A 143 5.31 2.52 6.43
CA MET A 143 6.64 1.93 6.39
C MET A 143 7.20 1.68 7.78
N ASP A 144 8.29 0.92 7.84
CA ASP A 144 9.08 0.70 9.05
C ASP A 144 9.91 1.96 9.38
N LEU A 145 10.25 2.14 10.66
CA LEU A 145 11.12 3.25 11.10
C LEU A 145 12.58 3.11 10.63
N HIS A 146 13.00 1.90 10.23
CA HIS A 146 14.33 1.64 9.66
C HIS A 146 14.37 1.85 8.13
N GLY A 147 13.27 2.30 7.54
CA GLY A 147 13.18 2.56 6.12
C GLY A 147 13.93 3.83 5.70
N ASN A 148 14.35 3.87 4.44
CA ASN A 148 14.87 5.07 3.81
C ASN A 148 13.74 5.84 3.13
N VAL A 149 13.65 7.12 3.41
CA VAL A 149 12.72 8.02 2.73
C VAL A 149 13.49 8.75 1.64
N SER A 150 13.45 8.20 0.43
CA SER A 150 14.10 8.82 -0.73
C SER A 150 13.35 10.05 -1.21
N TYR A 151 14.01 10.86 -2.03
CA TYR A 151 13.36 12.02 -2.66
C TYR A 151 12.19 11.59 -3.54
N ASP A 152 12.37 10.51 -4.29
CA ASP A 152 11.34 9.99 -5.19
C ASP A 152 10.13 9.44 -4.42
N LEU A 153 10.35 8.67 -3.37
CA LEU A 153 9.28 8.20 -2.50
C LEU A 153 8.49 9.38 -1.91
N THR A 154 9.18 10.40 -1.41
CA THR A 154 8.55 11.59 -0.82
C THR A 154 7.74 12.37 -1.84
N LYS A 155 8.27 12.54 -3.05
CA LYS A 155 7.62 13.31 -4.12
C LYS A 155 6.36 12.64 -4.65
N GLU A 156 6.36 11.32 -4.74
CA GLU A 156 5.28 10.55 -5.35
C GLU A 156 4.20 10.12 -4.35
N THR A 157 4.41 10.36 -3.05
CA THR A 157 3.47 10.00 -1.96
C THR A 157 2.86 11.26 -1.35
N ASP A 158 1.55 11.24 -1.05
CA ASP A 158 0.86 12.38 -0.42
C ASP A 158 0.92 12.32 1.11
N LEU A 159 0.86 11.11 1.69
CA LEU A 159 0.88 10.87 3.13
C LEU A 159 1.89 9.77 3.47
N ILE A 160 2.77 10.00 4.44
CA ILE A 160 3.73 8.99 4.93
C ILE A 160 3.54 8.78 6.42
N THR A 161 3.43 7.53 6.81
CA THR A 161 3.32 7.08 8.20
C THR A 161 4.36 6.00 8.46
N CYS A 162 5.06 6.07 9.59
CA CYS A 162 6.01 5.02 9.98
C CYS A 162 5.74 4.51 11.40
N TYR A 163 6.33 3.37 11.75
CA TYR A 163 6.37 2.87 13.12
C TYR A 163 7.10 3.87 14.00
N ARG A 164 6.75 3.91 15.29
CA ARG A 164 7.31 4.83 16.28
C ARG A 164 8.07 4.12 17.39
N MET A 165 7.96 2.79 17.44
CA MET A 165 8.48 1.97 18.54
C MET A 165 9.49 0.94 18.07
N ALA A 166 10.50 0.72 18.85
CA ALA A 166 11.43 -0.39 18.75
C ALA A 166 11.49 -1.09 20.14
N PRO A 167 11.01 -2.34 20.27
CA PRO A 167 10.43 -3.21 19.22
C PRO A 167 9.15 -2.65 18.58
N HIS A 168 8.82 -3.14 17.36
CA HIS A 168 7.72 -2.64 16.50
C HIS A 168 6.32 -3.08 16.98
N GLU A 169 6.00 -2.84 18.26
CA GLU A 169 4.69 -3.19 18.83
C GLU A 169 3.53 -2.41 18.18
N ASP A 170 3.82 -1.25 17.62
CA ASP A 170 2.86 -0.36 16.97
C ASP A 170 2.75 -0.55 15.43
N ALA A 171 3.31 -1.63 14.85
CA ALA A 171 3.32 -1.85 13.41
C ALA A 171 1.89 -1.87 12.82
N ILE A 172 0.97 -2.60 13.42
CA ILE A 172 -0.43 -2.68 12.97
C ILE A 172 -1.15 -1.35 13.18
N GLU A 173 -0.93 -0.67 14.31
CA GLU A 173 -1.53 0.63 14.60
C GLU A 173 -1.03 1.71 13.63
N SER A 174 0.25 1.66 13.23
CA SER A 174 0.81 2.59 12.24
C SER A 174 0.21 2.39 10.84
N LYS A 175 -0.01 1.15 10.43
CA LYS A 175 -0.71 0.83 9.17
C LYS A 175 -2.17 1.29 9.21
N LYS A 176 -2.85 1.06 10.34
CA LYS A 176 -4.22 1.55 10.56
C LYS A 176 -4.27 3.07 10.45
N ARG A 177 -3.35 3.79 11.10
CA ARG A 177 -3.24 5.25 11.02
C ARG A 177 -3.02 5.75 9.58
N ALA A 178 -2.19 5.07 8.77
CA ALA A 178 -2.00 5.41 7.37
C ALA A 178 -3.31 5.29 6.57
N VAL A 179 -4.09 4.25 6.82
CA VAL A 179 -5.40 4.04 6.21
C VAL A 179 -6.41 5.08 6.67
N GLU A 180 -6.47 5.37 7.96
CA GLU A 180 -7.40 6.36 8.53
C GLU A 180 -7.10 7.77 8.01
N ASN A 181 -5.82 8.17 7.94
CA ASN A 181 -5.41 9.43 7.34
C ASN A 181 -5.85 9.54 5.87
N LEU A 182 -5.73 8.46 5.10
CA LEU A 182 -6.18 8.44 3.71
C LEU A 182 -7.70 8.62 3.61
N LEU A 183 -8.45 7.87 4.41
CA LEU A 183 -9.92 7.95 4.44
C LEU A 183 -10.38 9.35 4.84
N GLU A 184 -9.81 9.92 5.90
CA GLU A 184 -10.13 11.27 6.37
C GLU A 184 -9.83 12.33 5.30
N ARG A 185 -8.70 12.20 4.59
CA ARG A 185 -8.33 13.13 3.52
C ARG A 185 -9.28 13.03 2.33
N LEU A 186 -9.73 11.84 1.97
CA LEU A 186 -10.71 11.64 0.89
C LEU A 186 -12.12 12.12 1.26
N GLU A 187 -12.50 12.07 2.54
CA GLU A 187 -13.81 12.48 3.01
C GLU A 187 -13.92 14.02 3.20
N ASN A 188 -12.82 14.68 3.55
CA ASN A 188 -12.82 16.09 3.91
C ASN A 188 -12.22 17.03 2.84
N GLY A 189 -11.63 16.49 1.78
CA GLY A 189 -11.04 17.22 0.66
C GLY A 189 -9.62 17.72 0.93
#